data_a535b2424944cb8dbd42efa4c94a4ee1
#
_entry.id   a535b2424944cb8dbd42efa4c94a4ee1
#
_cell.length_a   1.000
_cell.length_b   1.000
_cell.length_c   1.000
_cell.angle_alpha   90.00
_cell.angle_beta   90.00
_cell.angle_gamma   90.00
#
_symmetry.space_group_name_H-M   'P 1'
#
loop_
_entity.id
_entity.type
_entity.pdbx_description
1 polymer ?
#
loop_
_entity_poly.entity_id
_entity_poly.type
_entity_poly.pdbx_seq_one_letter_code
_entity_poly.pdbx_strand_id
1 'polypeptide(L)'
;GKGTRFLRAQGIEVEEDFMREECDALNSVFFHFIQTKRPYIVMKYAMTMDGKIATKTGKSKWITSEQSRKIVHEMRHQYTAIMAGIGTVLKDDPMLNTRIEGKKSPIRIICDSKLQIPLESKICQSAKEYPTIIACADAEQEKKADLEMLGVQVLEVSKEGRVDLKKLIEMLGEQKIDSILLEGGGTLNESMLRENLVNEVHVFLAPKIFGGKGAPSPVEGCGICEVKDAKEFYLQDIRKIGEDVQLTYRKEVPKCLQEL
;
A
#
# COMPACT_ATOMS: atom_id res chain seq x y z
N GLY A 1 32.11 6.50 4.10
CA GLY A 1 31.43 7.55 4.86
C GLY A 1 32.20 8.03 6.10
N LYS A 2 31.61 8.89 6.95
CA LYS A 2 32.25 9.38 8.20
C LYS A 2 32.57 8.21 9.16
N GLY A 3 31.67 7.23 9.26
CA GLY A 3 31.86 6.04 10.12
C GLY A 3 33.05 5.20 9.69
N THR A 4 33.17 4.90 8.41
CA THR A 4 34.30 4.14 7.82
C THR A 4 35.63 4.81 8.14
N ARG A 5 35.72 6.14 7.94
CA ARG A 5 36.93 6.91 8.24
C ARG A 5 37.30 6.85 9.72
N PHE A 6 36.29 6.96 10.59
CA PHE A 6 36.50 6.85 12.04
C PHE A 6 37.01 5.46 12.44
N LEU A 7 36.40 4.38 11.94
CA LEU A 7 36.83 3.01 12.26
C LEU A 7 38.26 2.73 11.76
N ARG A 8 38.57 3.13 10.52
CA ARG A 8 39.94 2.99 9.97
C ARG A 8 40.98 3.77 10.75
N ALA A 9 40.61 4.97 11.24
CA ALA A 9 41.51 5.75 12.11
C ALA A 9 41.80 5.09 13.49
N GLN A 10 40.93 4.17 13.92
CA GLN A 10 41.12 3.35 15.13
C GLN A 10 41.85 2.02 14.84
N GLY A 11 42.39 1.83 13.63
CA GLY A 11 43.09 0.62 13.21
C GLY A 11 42.20 -0.56 12.88
N ILE A 12 40.88 -0.33 12.72
CA ILE A 12 39.92 -1.38 12.33
C ILE A 12 39.93 -1.49 10.80
N GLU A 13 40.12 -2.71 10.29
CA GLU A 13 39.96 -3.01 8.87
C GLU A 13 38.47 -2.92 8.52
N VAL A 14 38.15 -2.15 7.48
CA VAL A 14 36.76 -1.95 7.05
C VAL A 14 36.68 -2.22 5.56
N GLU A 15 35.91 -3.24 5.21
CA GLU A 15 35.49 -3.53 3.84
C GLU A 15 34.19 -2.78 3.55
N GLU A 16 34.18 -1.95 2.50
CA GLU A 16 32.99 -1.21 2.06
C GLU A 16 32.32 -1.96 0.90
N ASP A 17 31.01 -1.76 0.77
CA ASP A 17 30.19 -2.30 -0.32
C ASP A 17 30.07 -3.84 -0.37
N PHE A 18 30.49 -4.53 0.68
CA PHE A 18 30.27 -5.98 0.81
C PHE A 18 28.76 -6.30 0.87
N MET A 19 28.28 -7.16 -0.02
CA MET A 19 26.86 -7.52 -0.18
C MET A 19 25.93 -6.30 -0.24
N ARG A 20 26.33 -5.26 -0.95
CA ARG A 20 25.61 -3.99 -0.99
C ARG A 20 24.18 -4.14 -1.50
N GLU A 21 23.97 -4.89 -2.57
CA GLU A 21 22.64 -5.09 -3.17
C GLU A 21 21.68 -5.77 -2.20
N GLU A 22 22.14 -6.79 -1.47
CA GLU A 22 21.37 -7.47 -0.45
C GLU A 22 21.06 -6.56 0.74
N CYS A 23 22.05 -5.74 1.16
CA CYS A 23 21.86 -4.78 2.25
C CYS A 23 20.87 -3.67 1.85
N ASP A 24 20.96 -3.15 0.63
CA ASP A 24 20.02 -2.13 0.12
C ASP A 24 18.61 -2.72 -0.03
N ALA A 25 18.48 -3.98 -0.44
CA ALA A 25 17.21 -4.68 -0.53
C ALA A 25 16.52 -4.86 0.82
N LEU A 26 17.28 -5.06 1.90
CA LEU A 26 16.75 -5.15 3.28
C LEU A 26 16.19 -3.81 3.78
N ASN A 27 16.68 -2.69 3.26
CA ASN A 27 16.34 -1.34 3.72
C ASN A 27 15.67 -0.50 2.63
N SER A 28 14.96 -1.13 1.68
CA SER A 28 14.35 -0.46 0.52
C SER A 28 13.44 0.71 0.89
N VAL A 29 12.64 0.59 1.94
CA VAL A 29 11.79 1.69 2.47
C VAL A 29 12.64 2.90 2.87
N PHE A 30 13.66 2.67 3.69
CA PHE A 30 14.54 3.74 4.20
C PHE A 30 15.26 4.46 3.04
N PHE A 31 15.90 3.73 2.14
CA PHE A 31 16.64 4.33 1.02
C PHE A 31 15.75 5.08 0.07
N HIS A 32 14.58 4.52 -0.27
CA HIS A 32 13.60 5.23 -1.08
C HIS A 32 13.17 6.54 -0.43
N PHE A 33 12.78 6.50 0.85
CA PHE A 33 12.29 7.68 1.56
C PHE A 33 13.37 8.77 1.71
N ILE A 34 14.61 8.39 2.03
CA ILE A 34 15.71 9.37 2.14
C ILE A 34 15.99 10.07 0.82
N GLN A 35 15.98 9.33 -0.29
CA GLN A 35 16.29 9.85 -1.62
C GLN A 35 15.12 10.67 -2.20
N THR A 36 13.90 10.20 -2.06
CA THR A 36 12.73 10.78 -2.75
C THR A 36 11.87 11.69 -1.88
N LYS A 37 11.96 11.55 -0.55
CA LYS A 37 11.05 12.14 0.44
C LYS A 37 9.59 11.73 0.25
N ARG A 38 9.34 10.64 -0.47
CA ARG A 38 8.02 10.05 -0.73
C ARG A 38 7.93 8.68 -0.07
N PRO A 39 6.72 8.27 0.41
CA PRO A 39 6.49 6.93 0.92
C PRO A 39 6.86 5.84 -0.09
N TYR A 40 7.43 4.75 0.37
CA TYR A 40 7.57 3.51 -0.37
C TYR A 40 6.22 2.80 -0.40
N ILE A 41 5.67 2.54 -1.59
CA ILE A 41 4.31 2.03 -1.74
C ILE A 41 4.34 0.57 -2.11
N VAL A 42 3.78 -0.25 -1.23
CA VAL A 42 3.64 -1.69 -1.39
C VAL A 42 2.18 -2.02 -1.66
N MET A 43 1.86 -2.40 -2.89
CA MET A 43 0.53 -2.84 -3.27
C MET A 43 0.35 -4.31 -2.90
N LYS A 44 -0.71 -4.62 -2.18
CA LYS A 44 -1.04 -5.99 -1.79
C LYS A 44 -2.46 -6.36 -2.19
N TYR A 45 -2.62 -7.51 -2.81
CA TYR A 45 -3.93 -8.09 -3.06
C TYR A 45 -3.92 -9.61 -2.93
N ALA A 46 -5.11 -10.18 -2.67
CA ALA A 46 -5.36 -11.60 -2.67
C ALA A 46 -6.33 -11.95 -3.80
N MET A 47 -6.00 -12.95 -4.60
CA MET A 47 -6.83 -13.35 -5.73
C MET A 47 -6.91 -14.87 -5.89
N THR A 48 -7.88 -15.32 -6.67
CA THR A 48 -8.00 -16.70 -7.16
C THR A 48 -7.01 -16.97 -8.29
N MET A 49 -6.81 -18.24 -8.68
CA MET A 49 -5.95 -18.62 -9.82
C MET A 49 -6.38 -17.97 -11.15
N ASP A 50 -7.66 -17.68 -11.30
CA ASP A 50 -8.20 -16.99 -12.47
C ASP A 50 -8.30 -15.47 -12.29
N GLY A 51 -7.55 -14.88 -11.33
CA GLY A 51 -7.36 -13.45 -11.18
C GLY A 51 -8.56 -12.69 -10.60
N LYS A 52 -9.37 -13.29 -9.73
CA LYS A 52 -10.55 -12.65 -9.15
C LYS A 52 -10.36 -12.32 -7.67
N ILE A 53 -10.76 -11.10 -7.27
CA ILE A 53 -10.74 -10.64 -5.87
C ILE A 53 -12.10 -10.74 -5.18
N ALA A 54 -13.15 -11.09 -5.90
CA ALA A 54 -14.46 -11.41 -5.38
C ALA A 54 -15.26 -12.22 -6.42
N THR A 55 -16.35 -12.86 -5.98
CA THR A 55 -17.32 -13.50 -6.86
C THR A 55 -18.08 -12.47 -7.71
N LYS A 56 -18.84 -12.90 -8.71
CA LYS A 56 -19.72 -12.03 -9.52
C LYS A 56 -20.76 -11.23 -8.69
N THR A 57 -21.06 -11.69 -7.47
CA THR A 57 -21.97 -11.03 -6.53
C THR A 57 -21.22 -10.16 -5.51
N GLY A 58 -19.89 -10.02 -5.67
CA GLY A 58 -19.06 -9.19 -4.82
C GLY A 58 -18.60 -9.83 -3.51
N LYS A 59 -18.90 -11.11 -3.23
CA LYS A 59 -18.43 -11.79 -2.01
C LYS A 59 -16.93 -12.10 -2.13
N SER A 60 -16.13 -11.66 -1.12
CA SER A 60 -14.66 -11.80 -1.09
C SER A 60 -14.13 -12.61 0.10
N LYS A 61 -14.95 -12.92 1.09
CA LYS A 61 -14.54 -13.61 2.33
C LYS A 61 -14.84 -15.12 2.23
N TRP A 62 -13.83 -16.03 2.30
CA TRP A 62 -12.38 -15.76 2.34
C TRP A 62 -11.76 -16.36 1.10
N ILE A 63 -10.94 -15.58 0.38
CA ILE A 63 -10.23 -16.06 -0.81
C ILE A 63 -9.03 -16.91 -0.36
N THR A 64 -8.12 -16.31 0.41
CA THR A 64 -6.90 -16.97 0.91
C THR A 64 -7.10 -17.60 2.29
N SER A 65 -6.16 -18.43 2.68
CA SER A 65 -6.10 -19.15 3.95
C SER A 65 -5.93 -18.23 5.16
N GLU A 66 -6.13 -18.76 6.35
CA GLU A 66 -5.86 -18.03 7.60
C GLU A 66 -4.37 -17.68 7.75
N GLN A 67 -3.49 -18.58 7.31
CA GLN A 67 -2.04 -18.36 7.36
C GLN A 67 -1.64 -17.13 6.51
N SER A 68 -2.17 -17.01 5.29
CA SER A 68 -1.96 -15.84 4.45
C SER A 68 -2.50 -14.56 5.09
N ARG A 69 -3.67 -14.62 5.73
CA ARG A 69 -4.25 -13.45 6.43
C ARG A 69 -3.42 -13.02 7.64
N LYS A 70 -2.78 -13.95 8.37
CA LYS A 70 -1.82 -13.61 9.46
C LYS A 70 -0.65 -12.80 8.93
N ILE A 71 -0.06 -13.21 7.80
CA ILE A 71 1.03 -12.45 7.14
C ILE A 71 0.55 -11.03 6.76
N VAL A 72 -0.66 -10.90 6.24
CA VAL A 72 -1.23 -9.57 5.94
C VAL A 72 -1.34 -8.69 7.20
N HIS A 73 -1.70 -9.27 8.35
CA HIS A 73 -1.72 -8.53 9.61
C HIS A 73 -0.31 -8.13 10.10
N GLU A 74 0.70 -8.97 9.84
CA GLU A 74 2.12 -8.62 10.06
C GLU A 74 2.55 -7.47 9.14
N MET A 75 2.17 -7.50 7.86
CA MET A 75 2.43 -6.40 6.93
C MET A 75 1.80 -5.09 7.42
N ARG A 76 0.57 -5.11 7.94
CA ARG A 76 -0.07 -3.91 8.52
C ARG A 76 0.67 -3.35 9.74
N HIS A 77 1.40 -4.17 10.47
CA HIS A 77 2.28 -3.71 11.55
C HIS A 77 3.60 -3.15 11.01
N GLN A 78 4.11 -3.72 9.93
CA GLN A 78 5.42 -3.40 9.36
C GLN A 78 5.45 -2.02 8.69
N TYR A 79 4.38 -1.65 7.97
CA TYR A 79 4.32 -0.37 7.25
C TYR A 79 3.70 0.74 8.09
N THR A 80 4.20 1.98 7.91
CA THR A 80 3.76 3.15 8.68
C THR A 80 2.29 3.48 8.44
N ALA A 81 1.80 3.30 7.22
CA ALA A 81 0.41 3.57 6.88
C ALA A 81 -0.21 2.45 6.03
N ILE A 82 -1.55 2.39 6.03
CA ILE A 82 -2.37 1.57 5.13
C ILE A 82 -3.28 2.48 4.32
N MET A 83 -3.38 2.24 3.02
CA MET A 83 -4.23 3.03 2.12
C MET A 83 -5.30 2.15 1.47
N ALA A 84 -6.54 2.66 1.47
CA ALA A 84 -7.67 2.03 0.79
C ALA A 84 -8.54 3.07 0.09
N GLY A 85 -9.33 2.63 -0.89
CA GLY A 85 -10.36 3.47 -1.52
C GLY A 85 -11.69 3.42 -0.76
N ILE A 86 -12.49 4.46 -0.90
CA ILE A 86 -13.82 4.56 -0.27
C ILE A 86 -14.73 3.37 -0.60
N GLY A 87 -14.64 2.82 -1.80
CA GLY A 87 -15.42 1.63 -2.19
C GLY A 87 -15.20 0.42 -1.27
N THR A 88 -13.98 0.24 -0.75
CA THR A 88 -13.67 -0.81 0.23
C THR A 88 -14.35 -0.54 1.56
N VAL A 89 -14.38 0.72 1.99
CA VAL A 89 -15.03 1.11 3.26
C VAL A 89 -16.54 0.93 3.18
N LEU A 90 -17.16 1.42 2.11
CA LEU A 90 -18.61 1.31 1.90
C LEU A 90 -19.09 -0.14 1.80
N LYS A 91 -18.25 -1.02 1.25
CA LYS A 91 -18.61 -2.42 1.04
C LYS A 91 -18.39 -3.30 2.27
N ASP A 92 -17.26 -3.14 2.95
CA ASP A 92 -16.76 -4.09 3.94
C ASP A 92 -16.72 -3.54 5.36
N ASP A 93 -16.87 -2.23 5.55
CA ASP A 93 -16.70 -1.49 6.82
C ASP A 93 -15.51 -2.01 7.63
N PRO A 94 -14.29 -1.98 7.07
CA PRO A 94 -13.12 -2.60 7.67
C PRO A 94 -12.52 -1.71 8.75
N MET A 95 -11.82 -2.30 9.73
CA MET A 95 -11.01 -1.54 10.70
C MET A 95 -9.66 -1.10 10.14
N LEU A 96 -9.11 -1.78 9.15
CA LEU A 96 -7.77 -1.56 8.57
C LEU A 96 -6.64 -1.47 9.61
N ASN A 97 -6.76 -2.18 10.71
CA ASN A 97 -5.76 -2.28 11.77
C ASN A 97 -5.03 -3.63 11.74
N THR A 98 -3.90 -3.72 12.44
CA THR A 98 -3.34 -5.03 12.80
C THR A 98 -4.21 -5.67 13.89
N ARG A 99 -4.34 -7.00 13.86
CA ARG A 99 -5.06 -7.75 14.91
C ARG A 99 -4.09 -8.57 15.76
N ILE A 100 -2.83 -8.17 15.74
CA ILE A 100 -1.78 -8.84 16.51
C ILE A 100 -1.62 -8.07 17.83
N GLU A 101 -1.82 -8.79 18.93
CA GLU A 101 -1.70 -8.21 20.27
C GLU A 101 -0.30 -7.60 20.51
N GLY A 102 -0.27 -6.44 21.13
CA GLY A 102 0.98 -5.72 21.42
C GLY A 102 1.66 -5.08 20.19
N LYS A 103 1.08 -5.18 19.00
CA LYS A 103 1.64 -4.59 17.77
C LYS A 103 0.95 -3.27 17.41
N LYS A 104 1.75 -2.30 16.94
CA LYS A 104 1.25 -0.99 16.50
C LYS A 104 0.46 -1.14 15.19
N SER A 105 -0.72 -0.55 15.14
CA SER A 105 -1.52 -0.43 13.91
C SER A 105 -1.01 0.72 13.03
N PRO A 106 -1.15 0.61 11.69
CA PRO A 106 -0.75 1.66 10.76
C PRO A 106 -1.69 2.89 10.83
N ILE A 107 -1.23 4.03 10.36
CA ILE A 107 -2.06 5.19 10.04
C ILE A 107 -2.98 4.80 8.89
N ARG A 108 -4.28 5.04 9.02
CA ARG A 108 -5.25 4.69 7.97
C ARG A 108 -5.45 5.86 7.02
N ILE A 109 -5.33 5.60 5.72
CA ILE A 109 -5.50 6.60 4.66
C ILE A 109 -6.64 6.14 3.75
N ILE A 110 -7.68 6.94 3.63
CA ILE A 110 -8.83 6.64 2.77
C ILE A 110 -8.88 7.65 1.64
N CYS A 111 -8.81 7.15 0.38
CA CYS A 111 -9.04 7.97 -0.80
C CYS A 111 -10.55 8.03 -1.08
N ASP A 112 -11.16 9.20 -0.83
CA ASP A 112 -12.60 9.44 -0.96
C ASP A 112 -12.86 10.79 -1.62
N SER A 113 -12.80 10.85 -2.94
CA SER A 113 -12.86 12.10 -3.71
C SER A 113 -14.08 12.98 -3.39
N LYS A 114 -15.20 12.39 -2.96
CA LYS A 114 -16.46 13.10 -2.69
C LYS A 114 -16.86 13.10 -1.20
N LEU A 115 -15.93 12.70 -0.34
CA LEU A 115 -16.17 12.60 1.12
C LEU A 115 -17.44 11.81 1.47
N GLN A 116 -17.63 10.65 0.81
CA GLN A 116 -18.83 9.81 0.94
C GLN A 116 -18.81 8.89 2.16
N ILE A 117 -17.69 8.84 2.88
CA ILE A 117 -17.53 7.97 4.05
C ILE A 117 -18.65 8.24 5.08
N PRO A 118 -19.34 7.21 5.57
CA PRO A 118 -20.31 7.38 6.65
C PRO A 118 -19.63 7.75 7.97
N LEU A 119 -20.19 8.70 8.71
CA LEU A 119 -19.65 9.09 10.02
C LEU A 119 -19.69 7.93 11.02
N GLU A 120 -20.68 7.04 10.90
CA GLU A 120 -20.87 5.84 11.70
C GLU A 120 -19.95 4.67 11.32
N SER A 121 -19.15 4.80 10.24
CA SER A 121 -18.21 3.75 9.87
C SER A 121 -17.20 3.46 10.98
N LYS A 122 -16.77 2.22 11.10
CA LYS A 122 -15.76 1.79 12.10
C LYS A 122 -14.47 2.62 12.02
N ILE A 123 -14.10 3.03 10.82
CA ILE A 123 -12.92 3.88 10.59
C ILE A 123 -13.11 5.23 11.26
N CYS A 124 -14.23 5.92 11.04
CA CYS A 124 -14.50 7.22 11.64
C CYS A 124 -14.68 7.11 13.16
N GLN A 125 -15.45 6.17 13.64
CA GLN A 125 -15.75 5.99 15.07
C GLN A 125 -14.50 5.63 15.90
N SER A 126 -13.50 5.03 15.29
CA SER A 126 -12.24 4.68 15.97
C SER A 126 -11.07 5.61 15.62
N ALA A 127 -11.32 6.79 15.03
CA ALA A 127 -10.25 7.67 14.57
C ALA A 127 -9.39 8.27 15.70
N LYS A 128 -9.97 8.42 16.89
CA LYS A 128 -9.23 8.86 18.09
C LYS A 128 -8.23 7.81 18.61
N GLU A 129 -8.51 6.53 18.37
CA GLU A 129 -7.63 5.42 18.76
C GLU A 129 -6.62 5.08 17.65
N TYR A 130 -7.08 5.09 16.40
CA TYR A 130 -6.25 4.78 15.23
C TYR A 130 -6.16 6.01 14.33
N PRO A 131 -4.99 6.67 14.23
CA PRO A 131 -4.81 7.85 13.38
C PRO A 131 -5.35 7.61 11.96
N THR A 132 -6.18 8.53 11.50
CA THR A 132 -6.93 8.38 10.25
C THR A 132 -6.86 9.65 9.42
N ILE A 133 -6.49 9.50 8.15
CA ILE A 133 -6.45 10.55 7.14
C ILE A 133 -7.48 10.21 6.08
N ILE A 134 -8.33 11.15 5.70
CA ILE A 134 -9.21 11.03 4.54
C ILE A 134 -8.76 12.07 3.51
N ALA A 135 -8.35 11.58 2.33
CA ALA A 135 -8.01 12.43 1.20
C ALA A 135 -9.22 12.59 0.29
N CYS A 136 -9.63 13.83 0.04
CA CYS A 136 -10.75 14.16 -0.82
C CYS A 136 -10.37 15.20 -1.89
N ALA A 137 -11.19 15.30 -2.94
CA ALA A 137 -11.02 16.33 -3.97
C ALA A 137 -11.80 17.59 -3.64
N ASP A 138 -12.95 17.40 -3.01
CA ASP A 138 -13.88 18.46 -2.62
C ASP A 138 -14.53 18.07 -1.30
N ALA A 139 -14.56 18.97 -0.33
CA ALA A 139 -15.09 18.72 1.00
C ALA A 139 -16.22 19.70 1.31
N GLU A 140 -17.41 19.17 1.52
CA GLU A 140 -18.47 19.91 2.18
C GLU A 140 -18.04 20.28 3.60
N GLN A 141 -18.08 21.57 3.94
CA GLN A 141 -17.49 22.10 5.17
C GLN A 141 -18.12 21.51 6.43
N GLU A 142 -19.44 21.28 6.44
CA GLU A 142 -20.15 20.66 7.56
C GLU A 142 -19.65 19.22 7.79
N LYS A 143 -19.62 18.41 6.74
CA LYS A 143 -19.13 17.04 6.82
C LYS A 143 -17.66 16.94 7.22
N LYS A 144 -16.83 17.87 6.74
CA LYS A 144 -15.42 17.97 7.14
C LYS A 144 -15.30 18.24 8.64
N ALA A 145 -16.05 19.22 9.15
CA ALA A 145 -16.05 19.53 10.58
C ALA A 145 -16.49 18.35 11.44
N ASP A 146 -17.52 17.62 11.03
CA ASP A 146 -17.99 16.41 11.72
C ASP A 146 -16.91 15.31 11.77
N LEU A 147 -16.21 15.09 10.68
CA LEU A 147 -15.11 14.12 10.62
C LEU A 147 -13.93 14.54 11.52
N GLU A 148 -13.60 15.82 11.52
CA GLU A 148 -12.53 16.39 12.36
C GLU A 148 -12.88 16.28 13.86
N MET A 149 -14.15 16.45 14.25
CA MET A 149 -14.62 16.22 15.62
C MET A 149 -14.47 14.76 16.06
N LEU A 150 -14.56 13.80 15.12
CA LEU A 150 -14.30 12.38 15.38
C LEU A 150 -12.79 12.06 15.46
N GLY A 151 -11.91 13.02 15.16
CA GLY A 151 -10.46 12.85 15.19
C GLY A 151 -9.85 12.44 13.84
N VAL A 152 -10.60 12.56 12.75
CA VAL A 152 -10.10 12.32 11.39
C VAL A 152 -9.38 13.56 10.88
N GLN A 153 -8.22 13.41 10.25
CA GLN A 153 -7.59 14.46 9.47
C GLN A 153 -8.13 14.45 8.04
N VAL A 154 -8.72 15.54 7.58
CA VAL A 154 -9.20 15.66 6.20
C VAL A 154 -8.19 16.45 5.37
N LEU A 155 -7.69 15.84 4.28
CA LEU A 155 -6.78 16.47 3.33
C LEU A 155 -7.51 16.71 2.00
N GLU A 156 -7.65 17.98 1.64
CA GLU A 156 -8.22 18.37 0.34
C GLU A 156 -7.11 18.45 -0.70
N VAL A 157 -7.14 17.52 -1.66
CA VAL A 157 -6.11 17.36 -2.69
C VAL A 157 -6.80 17.03 -4.00
N SER A 158 -7.14 18.07 -4.77
CA SER A 158 -7.95 17.91 -5.99
C SER A 158 -7.15 18.00 -7.26
N LYS A 159 -7.47 17.10 -8.19
CA LYS A 159 -7.13 17.16 -9.61
C LYS A 159 -8.32 16.68 -10.42
N GLU A 160 -8.92 17.58 -11.20
CA GLU A 160 -10.07 17.25 -12.07
C GLU A 160 -11.23 16.54 -11.32
N GLY A 161 -11.54 17.01 -10.08
CA GLY A 161 -12.62 16.45 -9.25
C GLY A 161 -12.32 15.07 -8.64
N ARG A 162 -11.05 14.65 -8.66
CA ARG A 162 -10.57 13.43 -8.00
C ARG A 162 -9.41 13.75 -7.07
N VAL A 163 -9.07 12.83 -6.19
CA VAL A 163 -7.86 12.92 -5.37
C VAL A 163 -6.63 12.91 -6.28
N ASP A 164 -5.80 13.96 -6.20
CA ASP A 164 -4.46 13.99 -6.81
C ASP A 164 -3.52 13.08 -6.02
N LEU A 165 -3.33 11.87 -6.51
CA LEU A 165 -2.52 10.86 -5.82
C LEU A 165 -1.05 11.27 -5.70
N LYS A 166 -0.48 11.95 -6.71
CA LYS A 166 0.92 12.39 -6.64
C LYS A 166 1.13 13.41 -5.54
N LYS A 167 0.27 14.43 -5.51
CA LYS A 167 0.32 15.47 -4.49
C LYS A 167 0.02 14.89 -3.10
N LEU A 168 -0.94 13.96 -2.99
CA LEU A 168 -1.21 13.26 -1.74
C LEU A 168 0.04 12.55 -1.22
N ILE A 169 0.73 11.77 -2.06
CA ILE A 169 1.94 11.04 -1.68
C ILE A 169 3.05 12.00 -1.24
N GLU A 170 3.20 13.16 -1.88
CA GLU A 170 4.14 14.20 -1.46
C GLU A 170 3.80 14.75 -0.06
N MET A 171 2.55 15.14 0.17
CA MET A 171 2.07 15.63 1.47
C MET A 171 2.23 14.58 2.60
N LEU A 172 2.01 13.30 2.29
CA LEU A 172 2.22 12.21 3.25
C LEU A 172 3.71 12.04 3.58
N GLY A 173 4.58 12.22 2.60
CA GLY A 173 6.03 12.23 2.81
C GLY A 173 6.50 13.39 3.70
N GLU A 174 5.93 14.58 3.54
CA GLU A 174 6.18 15.74 4.42
C GLU A 174 5.75 15.47 5.87
N GLN A 175 4.68 14.67 6.08
CA GLN A 175 4.25 14.17 7.38
C GLN A 175 5.13 13.01 7.89
N LYS A 176 6.25 12.70 7.22
CA LYS A 176 7.19 11.61 7.57
C LYS A 176 6.56 10.21 7.55
N ILE A 177 5.55 10.00 6.75
CA ILE A 177 5.06 8.67 6.42
C ILE A 177 6.01 8.11 5.36
N ASP A 178 6.84 7.13 5.76
CA ASP A 178 7.89 6.56 4.93
C ASP A 178 7.43 5.38 4.06
N SER A 179 6.33 4.76 4.45
CA SER A 179 5.83 3.56 3.78
C SER A 179 4.30 3.42 3.86
N ILE A 180 3.71 2.89 2.79
CA ILE A 180 2.27 2.68 2.66
C ILE A 180 1.99 1.28 2.16
N LEU A 181 1.20 0.51 2.92
CA LEU A 181 0.57 -0.72 2.44
C LEU A 181 -0.73 -0.35 1.70
N LEU A 182 -0.74 -0.48 0.39
CA LEU A 182 -1.92 -0.25 -0.45
C LEU A 182 -2.77 -1.52 -0.48
N GLU A 183 -3.89 -1.51 0.24
CA GLU A 183 -4.94 -2.52 0.20
C GLU A 183 -6.18 -1.96 -0.50
N GLY A 184 -5.98 -1.45 -1.72
CA GLY A 184 -7.03 -0.83 -2.51
C GLY A 184 -7.95 -1.83 -3.21
N GLY A 185 -9.10 -1.33 -3.66
CA GLY A 185 -9.89 -1.99 -4.71
C GLY A 185 -9.27 -1.75 -6.09
N GLY A 186 -9.76 -2.45 -7.11
CA GLY A 186 -9.19 -2.42 -8.47
C GLY A 186 -9.02 -1.03 -9.06
N THR A 187 -9.95 -0.10 -8.79
CA THR A 187 -9.88 1.28 -9.27
C THR A 187 -8.73 2.08 -8.66
N LEU A 188 -8.53 1.99 -7.33
CA LEU A 188 -7.42 2.71 -6.68
C LEU A 188 -6.07 2.09 -7.09
N ASN A 189 -5.99 0.76 -7.15
CA ASN A 189 -4.79 0.06 -7.61
C ASN A 189 -4.40 0.48 -9.04
N GLU A 190 -5.37 0.55 -9.95
CA GLU A 190 -5.14 1.04 -11.32
C GLU A 190 -4.60 2.47 -11.31
N SER A 191 -5.24 3.37 -10.58
CA SER A 191 -4.84 4.77 -10.52
C SER A 191 -3.43 4.94 -9.97
N MET A 192 -3.06 4.19 -8.92
CA MET A 192 -1.70 4.19 -8.37
C MET A 192 -0.65 3.64 -9.35
N LEU A 193 -0.99 2.59 -10.09
CA LEU A 193 -0.14 2.03 -11.15
C LEU A 193 0.00 2.99 -12.34
N ARG A 194 -1.09 3.59 -12.79
CA ARG A 194 -1.09 4.55 -13.89
C ARG A 194 -0.20 5.76 -13.58
N GLU A 195 -0.28 6.28 -12.36
CA GLU A 195 0.55 7.40 -11.89
C GLU A 195 1.99 6.97 -11.53
N ASN A 196 2.34 5.68 -11.74
CA ASN A 196 3.68 5.13 -11.52
C ASN A 196 4.16 5.22 -10.05
N LEU A 197 3.25 5.12 -9.09
CA LEU A 197 3.52 5.32 -7.67
C LEU A 197 3.86 4.02 -6.91
N VAL A 198 3.55 2.85 -7.46
CA VAL A 198 3.78 1.55 -6.80
C VAL A 198 5.25 1.13 -6.95
N ASN A 199 5.89 0.76 -5.84
CA ASN A 199 7.28 0.29 -5.79
C ASN A 199 7.38 -1.23 -5.73
N GLU A 200 6.46 -1.88 -4.99
CA GLU A 200 6.46 -3.31 -4.74
C GLU A 200 5.05 -3.87 -4.79
N VAL A 201 4.89 -5.11 -5.22
CA VAL A 201 3.60 -5.79 -5.31
C VAL A 201 3.66 -7.14 -4.61
N HIS A 202 2.76 -7.40 -3.68
CA HIS A 202 2.55 -8.70 -3.04
C HIS A 202 1.24 -9.32 -3.50
N VAL A 203 1.33 -10.43 -4.20
CA VAL A 203 0.17 -11.20 -4.69
C VAL A 203 0.00 -12.43 -3.82
N PHE A 204 -1.15 -12.57 -3.17
CA PHE A 204 -1.54 -13.81 -2.51
C PHE A 204 -2.49 -14.58 -3.42
N LEU A 205 -2.00 -15.66 -3.99
CA LEU A 205 -2.71 -16.50 -4.94
C LEU A 205 -3.31 -17.71 -4.23
N ALA A 206 -4.64 -17.79 -4.22
CA ALA A 206 -5.35 -18.93 -3.65
C ALA A 206 -5.65 -20.01 -4.70
N PRO A 207 -5.64 -21.30 -4.36
CA PRO A 207 -5.97 -22.41 -5.26
C PRO A 207 -7.49 -22.52 -5.47
N LYS A 208 -8.11 -21.43 -5.96
CA LYS A 208 -9.54 -21.32 -6.22
C LYS A 208 -9.79 -20.72 -7.60
N ILE A 209 -10.94 -21.01 -8.18
CA ILE A 209 -11.43 -20.46 -9.43
C ILE A 209 -12.84 -19.94 -9.19
N PHE A 210 -13.10 -18.66 -9.51
CA PHE A 210 -14.42 -18.06 -9.38
C PHE A 210 -15.12 -17.93 -10.73
N GLY A 211 -14.37 -17.68 -11.80
CA GLY A 211 -14.93 -17.38 -13.11
C GLY A 211 -15.76 -16.10 -13.16
N GLY A 212 -16.50 -15.93 -14.25
CA GLY A 212 -17.46 -14.84 -14.44
C GLY A 212 -16.82 -13.56 -15.03
N LYS A 213 -17.33 -13.11 -16.19
CA LYS A 213 -16.87 -11.89 -16.89
C LYS A 213 -16.99 -10.63 -16.02
N GLY A 214 -18.00 -10.54 -15.14
CA GLY A 214 -18.23 -9.38 -14.26
C GLY A 214 -17.64 -9.54 -12.85
N ALA A 215 -16.86 -10.60 -12.58
CA ALA A 215 -16.19 -10.73 -11.29
C ALA A 215 -14.97 -9.78 -11.23
N PRO A 216 -14.81 -8.98 -10.15
CA PRO A 216 -13.78 -7.94 -10.08
C PRO A 216 -12.37 -8.53 -10.07
N SER A 217 -11.42 -7.80 -10.67
CA SER A 217 -10.00 -8.09 -10.70
C SER A 217 -9.20 -7.17 -9.76
N PRO A 218 -7.95 -7.52 -9.42
CA PRO A 218 -7.11 -6.70 -8.55
C PRO A 218 -6.82 -5.31 -9.11
N VAL A 219 -6.80 -5.18 -10.44
CA VAL A 219 -6.55 -3.94 -11.16
C VAL A 219 -7.65 -3.78 -12.21
N GLU A 220 -8.37 -2.68 -12.14
CA GLU A 220 -9.50 -2.36 -13.02
C GLU A 220 -9.20 -1.05 -13.79
N GLY A 221 -10.24 -0.31 -14.20
CA GLY A 221 -10.10 0.95 -14.92
C GLY A 221 -10.12 0.75 -16.44
N CYS A 222 -9.46 1.68 -17.17
CA CYS A 222 -9.50 1.66 -18.63
C CYS A 222 -8.60 0.58 -19.26
N GLY A 223 -7.67 0.01 -18.48
CA GLY A 223 -6.67 -0.92 -19.00
C GLY A 223 -5.65 -0.27 -19.95
N ILE A 224 -4.85 -1.11 -20.59
CA ILE A 224 -3.88 -0.73 -21.63
C ILE A 224 -4.33 -1.27 -23.00
N CYS A 225 -3.92 -0.59 -24.08
CA CYS A 225 -4.27 -1.02 -25.42
C CYS A 225 -3.25 -2.01 -26.02
N GLU A 226 -1.98 -1.82 -25.71
CA GLU A 226 -0.87 -2.60 -26.28
C GLU A 226 -0.05 -3.26 -25.16
N VAL A 227 0.43 -4.47 -25.39
CA VAL A 227 1.26 -5.22 -24.41
C VAL A 227 2.51 -4.44 -24.00
N LYS A 228 3.11 -3.69 -24.93
CA LYS A 228 4.30 -2.84 -24.66
C LYS A 228 4.06 -1.72 -23.65
N ASP A 229 2.80 -1.34 -23.39
CA ASP A 229 2.41 -0.29 -22.46
C ASP A 229 2.19 -0.85 -21.03
N ALA A 230 2.42 -2.15 -20.83
CA ALA A 230 2.27 -2.81 -19.54
C ALA A 230 3.24 -2.22 -18.50
N LYS A 231 2.80 -2.18 -17.26
CA LYS A 231 3.68 -1.87 -16.13
C LYS A 231 4.47 -3.13 -15.76
N GLU A 232 5.76 -3.07 -15.93
CA GLU A 232 6.66 -4.20 -15.67
C GLU A 232 7.16 -4.20 -14.24
N PHE A 233 7.25 -5.39 -13.67
CA PHE A 233 7.81 -5.65 -12.35
C PHE A 233 8.68 -6.91 -12.42
N TYR A 234 9.69 -6.97 -11.59
CA TYR A 234 10.63 -8.09 -11.51
C TYR A 234 10.32 -8.97 -10.31
N LEU A 235 10.23 -10.28 -10.53
CA LEU A 235 10.01 -11.26 -9.48
C LEU A 235 11.20 -11.27 -8.51
N GLN A 236 10.90 -11.09 -7.21
CA GLN A 236 11.89 -11.10 -6.14
C GLN A 236 11.81 -12.38 -5.30
N ASP A 237 10.59 -12.84 -5.01
CA ASP A 237 10.41 -14.00 -4.13
C ASP A 237 9.13 -14.77 -4.48
N ILE A 238 9.17 -16.09 -4.25
CA ILE A 238 8.03 -17.01 -4.33
C ILE A 238 7.96 -17.81 -3.04
N ARG A 239 6.89 -17.63 -2.28
CA ARG A 239 6.71 -18.32 -1.01
C ARG A 239 5.43 -19.14 -0.96
N LYS A 240 5.54 -20.42 -0.64
CA LYS A 240 4.38 -21.27 -0.34
C LYS A 240 3.88 -21.00 1.08
N ILE A 241 2.56 -20.77 1.24
CA ILE A 241 1.89 -20.48 2.51
C ILE A 241 0.70 -21.44 2.64
N GLY A 242 0.93 -22.61 3.21
CA GLY A 242 -0.06 -23.69 3.14
C GLY A 242 -0.33 -24.08 1.70
N GLU A 243 -1.57 -23.92 1.24
CA GLU A 243 -1.97 -24.15 -0.16
C GLU A 243 -1.92 -22.86 -1.01
N ASP A 244 -1.78 -21.67 -0.40
CA ASP A 244 -1.63 -20.41 -1.12
C ASP A 244 -0.17 -20.21 -1.55
N VAL A 245 0.02 -19.29 -2.51
CA VAL A 245 1.33 -18.82 -2.94
C VAL A 245 1.39 -17.31 -2.78
N GLN A 246 2.44 -16.80 -2.15
CA GLN A 246 2.79 -15.40 -2.16
C GLN A 246 3.86 -15.15 -3.22
N LEU A 247 3.60 -14.20 -4.12
CA LEU A 247 4.57 -13.67 -5.08
C LEU A 247 4.92 -12.25 -4.68
N THR A 248 6.21 -11.93 -4.66
CA THR A 248 6.71 -10.58 -4.41
C THR A 248 7.41 -10.07 -5.65
N TYR A 249 6.99 -8.90 -6.13
CA TYR A 249 7.56 -8.23 -7.29
C TYR A 249 8.02 -6.83 -6.93
N ARG A 250 9.11 -6.35 -7.53
CA ARG A 250 9.58 -4.96 -7.44
C ARG A 250 9.61 -4.30 -8.79
N LYS A 251 9.35 -2.99 -8.80
CA LYS A 251 9.34 -2.17 -10.02
C LYS A 251 10.74 -2.02 -10.62
N GLU A 252 11.77 -1.95 -9.79
CA GLU A 252 13.16 -1.83 -10.20
C GLU A 252 13.98 -2.96 -9.60
N VAL A 253 14.85 -3.55 -10.37
CA VAL A 253 15.96 -4.30 -9.81
C VAL A 253 16.78 -3.26 -9.06
N PRO A 254 17.18 -3.50 -7.79
CA PRO A 254 18.09 -2.59 -7.10
C PRO A 254 19.33 -2.40 -7.98
N LYS A 255 19.37 -1.31 -8.73
CA LYS A 255 20.61 -0.92 -9.38
C LYS A 255 21.53 -0.47 -8.26
N CYS A 256 22.66 -1.15 -8.13
CA CYS A 256 23.77 -0.64 -7.37
C CYS A 256 23.87 0.87 -7.60
N LEU A 257 23.94 1.65 -6.53
CA LEU A 257 24.22 3.09 -6.61
C LEU A 257 25.66 3.24 -7.15
N GLN A 258 25.84 2.99 -8.44
CA GLN A 258 27.15 3.05 -9.08
C GLN A 258 27.62 4.49 -9.32
N GLU A 259 26.76 5.50 -9.03
CA GLU A 259 27.17 6.90 -9.23
C GLU A 259 26.55 7.77 -8.12
N LEU A 260 27.24 7.87 -7.02
CA LEU A 260 27.23 9.02 -6.10
C LEU A 260 28.65 9.39 -5.70
#